data_8d1db04ee694700c7bfcbe868f7a6580
#
_entry.id   8d1db04ee694700c7bfcbe868f7a6580
#
_cell.length_a   1.000
_cell.length_b   1.000
_cell.length_c   1.000
_cell.angle_alpha   90.00
_cell.angle_beta   90.00
_cell.angle_gamma   90.00
#
_symmetry.space_group_name_H-M   'P 1'
#
loop_
_entity.id
_entity.type
_entity.pdbx_description
1 polymer ?
#
loop_
_entity_poly.entity_id
_entity_poly.type
_entity_poly.pdbx_seq_one_letter_code
_entity_poly.pdbx_strand_id
1 'polypeptide(L)'
;IDEWQMAPELWGAVRDLVDKSDEDGLYILTGSSTVEGSKIAHNGAGRIKRIVMRPMSLYESGESTGEISLMDLFDDKDLYIDGITSKLTISDLIFAACRGGWPESLNKKTKKQQLAIVSNYIDIICNSDVSEVDGVKRSPQRVKAILKSYARNISTLASKTSTGVSTTLL
;
A
#
# COMPACT_ATOMS: atom_id res chain seq x y z
N ILE A 1 -15.11 11.78 -1.65
CA ILE A 1 -14.85 12.29 -0.28
C ILE A 1 -13.53 11.70 0.15
N ASP A 2 -12.52 12.54 0.26
CA ASP A 2 -11.18 12.13 0.69
C ASP A 2 -11.04 12.31 2.21
N GLU A 3 -10.18 11.47 2.83
CA GLU A 3 -9.92 11.44 4.27
C GLU A 3 -11.22 11.42 5.12
N TRP A 4 -12.20 10.61 4.69
CA TRP A 4 -13.53 10.57 5.34
C TRP A 4 -13.46 10.24 6.84
N GLN A 5 -12.40 9.56 7.31
CA GLN A 5 -12.21 9.24 8.72
C GLN A 5 -12.02 10.48 9.62
N MET A 6 -11.71 11.64 9.03
CA MET A 6 -11.65 12.92 9.75
C MET A 6 -13.04 13.45 10.12
N ALA A 7 -14.08 12.98 9.43
CA ALA A 7 -15.47 13.31 9.70
C ALA A 7 -16.34 12.03 9.64
N PRO A 8 -16.26 11.14 10.65
CA PRO A 8 -16.93 9.84 10.65
C PRO A 8 -18.45 9.89 10.50
N GLU A 9 -19.07 11.01 10.82
CA GLU A 9 -20.51 11.27 10.62
C GLU A 9 -20.92 11.23 9.14
N LEU A 10 -20.00 11.48 8.21
CA LEU A 10 -20.24 11.37 6.77
C LEU A 10 -20.64 9.96 6.36
N TRP A 11 -20.19 8.94 7.09
CA TRP A 11 -20.55 7.55 6.84
C TRP A 11 -22.07 7.33 6.92
N GLY A 12 -22.72 7.85 7.96
CA GLY A 12 -24.18 7.77 8.12
C GLY A 12 -24.91 8.55 7.02
N ALA A 13 -24.45 9.76 6.72
CA ALA A 13 -25.07 10.60 5.70
C ALA A 13 -24.98 9.96 4.29
N VAL A 14 -23.82 9.41 3.92
CA VAL A 14 -23.64 8.71 2.63
C VAL A 14 -24.55 7.49 2.57
N ARG A 15 -24.64 6.69 3.64
CA ARG A 15 -25.53 5.55 3.69
C ARG A 15 -26.99 5.96 3.48
N ASP A 16 -27.45 7.00 4.17
CA ASP A 16 -28.83 7.48 4.07
C ASP A 16 -29.15 8.02 2.66
N LEU A 17 -28.15 8.56 1.96
CA LEU A 17 -28.30 9.00 0.57
C LEU A 17 -28.34 7.81 -0.40
N VAL A 18 -27.51 6.80 -0.18
CA VAL A 18 -27.52 5.55 -0.98
C VAL A 18 -28.86 4.82 -0.79
N ASP A 19 -29.39 4.76 0.43
CA ASP A 19 -30.69 4.12 0.71
C ASP A 19 -31.89 4.81 0.02
N LYS A 20 -31.70 6.04 -0.43
CA LYS A 20 -32.76 6.81 -1.17
C LYS A 20 -32.61 6.72 -2.69
N SER A 21 -31.59 6.03 -3.18
CA SER A 21 -31.30 5.88 -4.60
C SER A 21 -31.25 4.41 -4.98
N ASP A 22 -31.70 4.10 -6.18
CA ASP A 22 -31.60 2.77 -6.79
C ASP A 22 -30.33 2.65 -7.65
N GLU A 23 -29.41 3.64 -7.59
CA GLU A 23 -28.18 3.69 -8.37
C GLU A 23 -26.96 3.25 -7.55
N ASP A 24 -26.05 2.49 -8.18
CA ASP A 24 -24.79 2.09 -7.59
C ASP A 24 -23.66 3.08 -7.91
N GLY A 25 -22.60 3.08 -7.08
CA GLY A 25 -21.38 3.82 -7.35
C GLY A 25 -21.46 5.34 -7.20
N LEU A 26 -22.47 5.85 -6.51
CA LEU A 26 -22.71 7.28 -6.33
C LEU A 26 -21.60 7.99 -5.53
N TYR A 27 -20.94 7.28 -4.61
CA TYR A 27 -19.97 7.88 -3.71
C TYR A 27 -18.70 7.03 -3.64
N ILE A 28 -17.56 7.72 -3.65
CA ILE A 28 -16.23 7.14 -3.34
C ILE A 28 -15.73 7.82 -2.07
N LEU A 29 -15.45 7.01 -1.06
CA LEU A 29 -14.85 7.43 0.21
C LEU A 29 -13.41 6.91 0.23
N THR A 30 -12.44 7.79 0.37
CA THR A 30 -11.04 7.41 0.49
C THR A 30 -10.47 7.81 1.86
N GLY A 31 -9.48 7.08 2.34
CA GLY A 31 -8.83 7.37 3.59
C GLY A 31 -7.63 6.46 3.84
N SER A 32 -6.67 6.96 4.58
CA SER A 32 -5.41 6.30 4.88
C SER A 32 -5.48 5.35 6.09
N SER A 33 -6.52 5.46 6.92
CA SER A 33 -6.66 4.69 8.13
C SER A 33 -8.06 4.09 8.30
N THR A 34 -8.16 3.08 9.15
CA THR A 34 -9.44 2.50 9.54
C THR A 34 -9.97 3.25 10.75
N VAL A 35 -11.19 3.75 10.68
CA VAL A 35 -11.88 4.33 11.84
C VAL A 35 -12.19 3.23 12.84
N GLU A 36 -11.94 3.50 14.13
CA GLU A 36 -12.34 2.58 15.19
C GLU A 36 -13.82 2.23 15.09
N GLY A 37 -14.13 0.92 15.18
CA GLY A 37 -15.49 0.42 14.99
C GLY A 37 -16.55 1.04 15.91
N SER A 38 -16.13 1.61 17.07
CA SER A 38 -17.00 2.33 17.99
C SER A 38 -17.51 3.67 17.46
N LYS A 39 -16.83 4.23 16.44
CA LYS A 39 -17.18 5.52 15.82
C LYS A 39 -18.08 5.34 14.57
N ILE A 40 -18.31 4.11 14.15
CA ILE A 40 -19.16 3.79 13.00
C ILE A 40 -20.40 3.06 13.52
N ALA A 41 -21.53 3.69 13.47
CA ALA A 41 -22.79 3.14 14.00
C ALA A 41 -23.26 1.87 13.27
N HIS A 42 -22.85 1.68 11.99
CA HIS A 42 -23.23 0.53 11.15
C HIS A 42 -22.09 0.17 10.18
N ASN A 43 -21.98 -1.11 9.86
CA ASN A 43 -20.89 -1.65 9.02
C ASN A 43 -21.07 -1.42 7.50
N GLY A 44 -22.19 -0.83 7.06
CA GLY A 44 -22.48 -0.58 5.65
C GLY A 44 -22.70 -1.83 4.80
N ALA A 45 -23.02 -2.98 5.42
CA ALA A 45 -23.22 -4.23 4.69
C ALA A 45 -24.31 -4.10 3.62
N GLY A 46 -24.01 -4.58 2.41
CA GLY A 46 -24.90 -4.54 1.26
C GLY A 46 -24.96 -3.19 0.52
N ARG A 47 -24.29 -2.14 1.02
CA ARG A 47 -24.32 -0.78 0.44
C ARG A 47 -22.94 -0.27 0.05
N ILE A 48 -21.89 -0.75 0.73
CA ILE A 48 -20.53 -0.24 0.57
C ILE A 48 -19.60 -1.40 0.29
N LYS A 49 -18.84 -1.31 -0.82
CA LYS A 49 -17.76 -2.22 -1.16
C LYS A 49 -16.44 -1.61 -0.72
N ARG A 50 -15.72 -2.32 0.14
CA ARG A 50 -14.37 -1.91 0.51
C ARG A 50 -13.36 -2.38 -0.54
N ILE A 51 -12.56 -1.48 -1.04
CA ILE A 51 -11.45 -1.74 -1.95
C ILE A 51 -10.16 -1.29 -1.26
N VAL A 52 -9.19 -2.17 -1.18
CA VAL A 52 -7.85 -1.84 -0.64
C VAL A 52 -6.96 -1.44 -1.80
N MET A 53 -6.52 -0.18 -1.81
CA MET A 53 -5.51 0.26 -2.77
C MET A 53 -4.16 -0.35 -2.41
N ARG A 54 -3.52 -0.94 -3.40
CA ARG A 54 -2.18 -1.51 -3.28
C ARG A 54 -1.15 -0.58 -3.92
N PRO A 55 0.15 -0.70 -3.56
CA PRO A 55 1.19 -0.06 -4.35
C PRO A 55 1.08 -0.46 -5.82
N MET A 56 1.43 0.47 -6.71
CA MET A 56 1.38 0.28 -8.16
C MET A 56 2.26 -0.91 -8.59
N SER A 57 1.69 -1.78 -9.40
CA SER A 57 2.38 -2.95 -9.95
C SER A 57 3.28 -2.59 -11.14
N LEU A 58 4.13 -3.52 -11.57
CA LEU A 58 4.94 -3.36 -12.79
C LEU A 58 4.08 -3.24 -14.05
N TYR A 59 2.88 -3.82 -14.06
CA TYR A 59 1.94 -3.68 -15.16
C TYR A 59 1.37 -2.27 -15.22
N GLU A 60 0.93 -1.71 -14.10
CA GLU A 60 0.41 -0.35 -14.01
C GLU A 60 1.48 0.71 -14.29
N SER A 61 2.75 0.42 -13.99
CA SER A 61 3.87 1.29 -14.35
C SER A 61 4.34 1.15 -15.81
N GLY A 62 3.75 0.24 -16.60
CA GLY A 62 4.10 -0.01 -17.99
C GLY A 62 5.41 -0.78 -18.18
N GLU A 63 5.95 -1.37 -17.13
CA GLU A 63 7.20 -2.14 -17.15
C GLU A 63 6.96 -3.65 -17.39
N SER A 64 5.75 -4.14 -17.13
CA SER A 64 5.31 -5.49 -17.49
C SER A 64 4.32 -5.42 -18.65
N THR A 65 4.43 -6.35 -19.59
CA THR A 65 3.52 -6.47 -20.74
C THR A 65 2.16 -7.04 -20.37
N GLY A 66 2.08 -7.76 -19.24
CA GLY A 66 0.87 -8.45 -18.81
C GLY A 66 0.51 -9.66 -19.68
N GLU A 67 1.47 -10.21 -20.42
CA GLU A 67 1.24 -11.39 -21.30
C GLU A 67 0.81 -12.63 -20.51
N ILE A 68 1.14 -12.67 -19.22
CA ILE A 68 0.67 -13.69 -18.29
C ILE A 68 0.06 -13.01 -17.08
N SER A 69 -1.18 -13.35 -16.74
CA SER A 69 -1.78 -12.98 -15.47
C SER A 69 -1.77 -14.15 -14.49
N LEU A 70 -1.83 -13.84 -13.19
CA LEU A 70 -1.96 -14.89 -12.18
C LEU A 70 -3.30 -15.63 -12.34
N MET A 71 -4.35 -14.96 -12.81
CA MET A 71 -5.66 -15.56 -13.04
C MET A 71 -5.56 -16.60 -14.17
N ASP A 72 -4.90 -16.27 -15.27
CA ASP A 72 -4.71 -17.20 -16.40
C ASP A 72 -4.00 -18.49 -15.94
N LEU A 73 -3.03 -18.39 -15.05
CA LEU A 73 -2.34 -19.54 -14.47
C LEU A 73 -3.24 -20.44 -13.60
N PHE A 74 -4.32 -19.88 -13.04
CA PHE A 74 -5.31 -20.67 -12.29
C PHE A 74 -6.42 -21.23 -13.17
N ASP A 75 -6.84 -20.50 -14.18
CA ASP A 75 -8.00 -20.83 -15.01
C ASP A 75 -7.61 -21.76 -16.18
N ASP A 76 -6.43 -21.62 -16.74
CA ASP A 76 -5.93 -22.41 -17.86
C ASP A 76 -4.73 -23.27 -17.45
N LYS A 77 -4.99 -24.57 -17.26
CA LYS A 77 -3.95 -25.56 -16.89
C LYS A 77 -2.98 -25.87 -18.02
N ASP A 78 -3.38 -25.61 -19.26
CA ASP A 78 -2.61 -25.87 -20.47
C ASP A 78 -1.96 -24.60 -21.03
N LEU A 79 -1.97 -23.50 -20.22
CA LEU A 79 -1.38 -22.23 -20.61
C LEU A 79 0.10 -22.41 -20.99
N TYR A 80 0.40 -22.15 -22.26
CA TYR A 80 1.76 -22.24 -22.78
C TYR A 80 2.54 -20.96 -22.45
N ILE A 81 3.53 -21.08 -21.58
CA ILE A 81 4.32 -19.94 -21.07
C ILE A 81 5.75 -19.91 -21.62
N ASP A 82 6.15 -20.91 -22.41
CA ASP A 82 7.50 -20.97 -22.98
C ASP A 82 7.71 -19.86 -24.01
N GLY A 83 8.89 -19.25 -23.97
CA GLY A 83 9.28 -18.19 -24.91
C GLY A 83 8.79 -16.80 -24.53
N ILE A 84 7.98 -16.66 -23.48
CA ILE A 84 7.60 -15.35 -22.96
C ILE A 84 8.78 -14.74 -22.21
N THR A 85 9.16 -13.52 -22.61
CA THR A 85 10.33 -12.85 -22.07
C THR A 85 9.99 -11.46 -21.54
N SER A 86 10.63 -11.08 -20.44
CA SER A 86 10.56 -9.72 -19.93
C SER A 86 11.57 -8.83 -20.67
N LYS A 87 11.18 -7.58 -20.95
CA LYS A 87 12.11 -6.53 -21.41
C LYS A 87 12.96 -5.95 -20.29
N LEU A 88 12.57 -6.21 -19.02
CA LEU A 88 13.31 -5.75 -17.85
C LEU A 88 14.60 -6.53 -17.68
N THR A 89 15.71 -5.81 -17.52
CA THR A 89 16.94 -6.40 -16.99
C THR A 89 16.83 -6.60 -15.48
N ILE A 90 17.71 -7.42 -14.90
CA ILE A 90 17.80 -7.58 -13.45
C ILE A 90 18.05 -6.22 -12.76
N SER A 91 18.89 -5.36 -13.36
CA SER A 91 19.15 -4.03 -12.85
C SER A 91 17.91 -3.14 -12.85
N ASP A 92 17.05 -3.24 -13.87
CA ASP A 92 15.80 -2.49 -13.93
C ASP A 92 14.80 -3.01 -12.90
N LEU A 93 14.73 -4.32 -12.68
CA LEU A 93 13.90 -4.94 -11.66
C LEU A 93 14.33 -4.48 -10.25
N ILE A 94 15.64 -4.50 -9.97
CA ILE A 94 16.19 -3.99 -8.70
C ILE A 94 15.84 -2.51 -8.53
N PHE A 95 16.01 -1.71 -9.58
CA PHE A 95 15.66 -0.30 -9.55
C PHE A 95 14.15 -0.10 -9.26
N ALA A 96 13.27 -0.84 -9.95
CA ALA A 96 11.82 -0.77 -9.74
C ALA A 96 11.43 -1.15 -8.31
N ALA A 97 12.07 -2.19 -7.74
CA ALA A 97 11.88 -2.57 -6.34
C ALA A 97 12.31 -1.45 -5.37
N CYS A 98 13.45 -0.78 -5.63
CA CYS A 98 13.93 0.34 -4.82
C CYS A 98 13.06 1.59 -4.97
N ARG A 99 12.56 1.87 -6.18
CA ARG A 99 11.65 2.99 -6.46
C ARG A 99 10.30 2.79 -5.78
N GLY A 100 9.86 1.53 -5.64
CA GLY A 100 8.55 1.19 -5.12
C GLY A 100 7.41 1.52 -6.08
N GLY A 101 6.18 1.24 -5.63
CA GLY A 101 4.94 1.42 -6.39
C GLY A 101 4.28 2.79 -6.18
N TRP A 102 5.03 3.88 -6.18
CA TRP A 102 4.55 5.25 -6.03
C TRP A 102 4.27 5.87 -7.40
N PRO A 103 3.00 6.18 -7.77
CA PRO A 103 2.67 6.77 -9.06
C PRO A 103 3.42 8.08 -9.34
N GLU A 104 3.59 8.91 -8.31
CA GLU A 104 4.34 10.17 -8.41
C GLU A 104 5.80 9.97 -8.89
N SER A 105 6.38 8.79 -8.62
CA SER A 105 7.74 8.49 -9.08
C SER A 105 7.85 8.46 -10.60
N LEU A 106 6.81 8.04 -11.31
CA LEU A 106 6.81 7.97 -12.78
C LEU A 106 6.84 9.37 -13.44
N ASN A 107 6.36 10.39 -12.73
CA ASN A 107 6.39 11.78 -13.21
C ASN A 107 7.80 12.42 -13.13
N LYS A 108 8.77 11.74 -12.52
CA LYS A 108 10.13 12.26 -12.36
C LYS A 108 11.02 11.84 -13.52
N LYS A 109 11.84 12.79 -14.02
CA LYS A 109 12.67 12.61 -15.21
C LYS A 109 13.90 11.73 -15.00
N THR A 110 14.42 11.65 -13.78
CA THR A 110 15.66 10.91 -13.51
C THR A 110 15.47 9.84 -12.43
N LYS A 111 16.20 8.73 -12.53
CA LYS A 111 16.23 7.67 -11.51
C LYS A 111 16.54 8.22 -10.11
N LYS A 112 17.42 9.20 -10.00
CA LYS A 112 17.74 9.86 -8.72
C LYS A 112 16.52 10.57 -8.11
N GLN A 113 15.76 11.30 -8.92
CA GLN A 113 14.55 11.98 -8.46
C GLN A 113 13.46 10.98 -8.06
N GLN A 114 13.32 9.88 -8.79
CA GLN A 114 12.36 8.81 -8.47
C GLN A 114 12.68 8.18 -7.11
N LEU A 115 13.94 7.85 -6.84
CA LEU A 115 14.37 7.29 -5.55
C LEU A 115 14.24 8.31 -4.39
N ALA A 116 14.37 9.59 -4.66
CA ALA A 116 14.23 10.63 -3.64
C ALA A 116 12.83 10.65 -3.02
N ILE A 117 11.77 10.30 -3.77
CA ILE A 117 10.40 10.19 -3.26
C ILE A 117 10.33 9.17 -2.13
N VAL A 118 10.89 7.97 -2.36
CA VAL A 118 10.87 6.90 -1.36
C VAL A 118 11.72 7.26 -0.15
N SER A 119 12.87 7.88 -0.36
CA SER A 119 13.74 8.33 0.73
C SER A 119 13.04 9.34 1.62
N ASN A 120 12.38 10.34 1.02
CA ASN A 120 11.62 11.35 1.76
C ASN A 120 10.45 10.72 2.54
N TYR A 121 9.76 9.75 1.93
CA TYR A 121 8.67 9.04 2.60
C TYR A 121 9.15 8.25 3.82
N ILE A 122 10.26 7.53 3.71
CA ILE A 122 10.87 6.84 4.84
C ILE A 122 11.25 7.83 5.95
N ASP A 123 11.79 8.99 5.58
CA ASP A 123 12.17 10.01 6.54
C ASP A 123 10.94 10.60 7.25
N ILE A 124 9.81 10.79 6.57
CA ILE A 124 8.53 11.20 7.17
C ILE A 124 8.04 10.14 8.16
N ILE A 125 7.96 8.87 7.74
CA ILE A 125 7.56 7.77 8.64
C ILE A 125 8.41 7.74 9.90
N CYS A 126 9.74 7.88 9.76
CA CYS A 126 10.65 7.80 10.90
C CYS A 126 10.53 9.00 11.85
N ASN A 127 10.21 10.19 11.33
CA ASN A 127 10.21 11.42 12.13
C ASN A 127 8.85 11.78 12.73
N SER A 128 7.74 11.39 12.08
CA SER A 128 6.39 11.79 12.50
C SER A 128 5.44 10.61 12.64
N ASP A 129 5.13 9.91 11.55
CA ASP A 129 3.97 9.02 11.48
C ASP A 129 3.92 7.95 12.56
N VAL A 130 5.06 7.30 12.83
CA VAL A 130 5.13 6.22 13.84
C VAL A 130 4.85 6.72 15.26
N SER A 131 5.11 8.00 15.54
CA SER A 131 4.83 8.61 16.84
C SER A 131 3.39 9.14 16.94
N GLU A 132 2.75 9.45 15.81
CA GLU A 132 1.38 9.96 15.77
C GLU A 132 0.34 8.86 15.95
N VAL A 133 0.66 7.61 15.57
CA VAL A 133 -0.29 6.47 15.64
C VAL A 133 -0.81 6.23 17.06
N ASP A 134 0.04 6.36 18.08
CA ASP A 134 -0.30 6.08 19.49
C ASP A 134 0.16 7.17 20.47
N GLY A 135 0.66 8.28 19.95
CA GLY A 135 1.16 9.40 20.75
C GLY A 135 2.48 9.13 21.49
N VAL A 136 3.11 7.98 21.28
CA VAL A 136 4.37 7.61 21.94
C VAL A 136 5.55 8.13 21.14
N LYS A 137 6.33 9.05 21.72
CA LYS A 137 7.57 9.55 21.10
C LYS A 137 8.59 8.45 20.89
N ARG A 138 8.97 8.21 19.65
CA ARG A 138 9.99 7.23 19.26
C ARG A 138 11.22 7.90 18.67
N SER A 139 12.39 7.29 18.88
CA SER A 139 13.62 7.77 18.25
C SER A 139 13.60 7.44 16.74
N PRO A 140 13.71 8.44 15.84
CA PRO A 140 13.77 8.21 14.40
C PRO A 140 14.88 7.22 13.99
N GLN A 141 16.01 7.25 14.68
CA GLN A 141 17.14 6.35 14.42
C GLN A 141 16.77 4.89 14.72
N ARG A 142 16.02 4.64 15.80
CA ARG A 142 15.53 3.30 16.15
C ARG A 142 14.49 2.81 15.11
N VAL A 143 13.53 3.65 14.73
CA VAL A 143 12.55 3.33 13.69
C VAL A 143 13.27 2.96 12.38
N LYS A 144 14.24 3.76 11.95
CA LYS A 144 15.04 3.49 10.75
C LYS A 144 15.85 2.19 10.86
N ALA A 145 16.39 1.88 12.02
CA ALA A 145 17.08 0.61 12.26
C ALA A 145 16.16 -0.60 12.16
N ILE A 146 14.95 -0.49 12.71
CA ILE A 146 13.89 -1.52 12.61
C ILE A 146 13.50 -1.74 11.15
N LEU A 147 13.21 -0.68 10.39
CA LEU A 147 12.86 -0.79 8.96
C LEU A 147 13.98 -1.46 8.16
N LYS A 148 15.24 -1.11 8.43
CA LYS A 148 16.39 -1.79 7.79
C LYS A 148 16.47 -3.27 8.15
N SER A 149 16.18 -3.63 9.40
CA SER A 149 16.16 -5.03 9.83
C SER A 149 15.04 -5.80 9.14
N TYR A 150 13.85 -5.24 9.04
CA TYR A 150 12.76 -5.83 8.28
C TYR A 150 13.11 -6.02 6.81
N ALA A 151 13.67 -5.00 6.16
CA ALA A 151 14.06 -5.07 4.75
C ALA A 151 15.08 -6.18 4.46
N ARG A 152 15.98 -6.48 5.40
CA ARG A 152 16.95 -7.58 5.26
C ARG A 152 16.35 -8.96 5.44
N ASN A 153 15.24 -9.06 6.15
CA ASN A 153 14.63 -10.33 6.55
C ASN A 153 13.27 -10.57 5.88
N ILE A 154 12.84 -9.67 4.99
CA ILE A 154 11.58 -9.82 4.25
C ILE A 154 11.60 -11.12 3.42
N SER A 155 10.49 -11.82 3.42
CA SER A 155 10.35 -13.12 2.73
C SER A 155 11.27 -14.24 3.25
N THR A 156 11.81 -14.09 4.46
CA THR A 156 12.56 -15.15 5.16
C THR A 156 11.76 -15.72 6.32
N LEU A 157 12.22 -16.86 6.88
CA LEU A 157 11.66 -17.46 8.10
C LEU A 157 12.17 -16.80 9.40
N ALA A 158 12.76 -15.61 9.30
CA ALA A 158 13.29 -14.90 10.45
C ALA A 158 12.19 -14.57 11.48
N SER A 159 12.45 -14.89 12.74
CA SER A 159 11.55 -14.55 13.86
C SER A 159 11.73 -13.08 14.28
N LYS A 160 10.78 -12.54 15.06
CA LYS A 160 10.91 -11.21 15.69
C LYS A 160 12.21 -11.06 16.48
N THR A 161 12.66 -12.12 17.14
CA THR A 161 13.89 -12.13 17.94
C THR A 161 15.13 -12.09 17.07
N SER A 162 15.15 -12.84 15.96
CA SER A 162 16.29 -12.88 15.03
C SER A 162 16.47 -11.59 14.24
N THR A 163 15.41 -10.78 14.09
CA THR A 163 15.48 -9.46 13.47
C THR A 163 16.02 -8.38 14.41
N GLY A 164 16.29 -8.72 15.68
CA GLY A 164 16.70 -7.74 16.69
C GLY A 164 15.59 -6.77 17.12
N VAL A 165 14.36 -7.02 16.70
CA VAL A 165 13.19 -6.24 17.10
C VAL A 165 12.66 -6.85 18.40
N SER A 166 13.18 -6.39 19.51
CA SER A 166 12.57 -6.67 20.82
C SER A 166 11.23 -5.97 20.91
N THR A 167 10.22 -6.66 21.48
CA THR A 167 8.91 -6.08 21.79
C THR A 167 8.98 -4.87 22.74
N THR A 168 10.11 -4.64 23.36
CA THR A 168 10.40 -3.45 24.20
C THR A 168 10.71 -2.20 23.36
N LEU A 169 10.74 -2.30 22.02
CA LEU A 169 11.06 -1.20 21.10
C LEU A 169 9.83 -0.67 20.35
N LEU A 170 8.70 -1.29 20.53
CA LEU A 170 7.37 -0.84 20.10
C LEU A 170 6.61 -0.30 21.31
#